data_275ad2831eff21f0e3e7adf470996973
#
_entry.id   275ad2831eff21f0e3e7adf470996973
#
_cell.length_a   1.000
_cell.length_b   1.000
_cell.length_c   1.000
_cell.angle_alpha   90.00
_cell.angle_beta   90.00
_cell.angle_gamma   90.00
#
_symmetry.space_group_name_H-M   'P 1'
#
loop_
_entity.id
_entity.type
_entity.pdbx_description
1 polymer ?
#
loop_
_entity_poly.entity_id
_entity_poly.type
_entity_poly.pdbx_seq_one_letter_code
_entity_poly.pdbx_strand_id
1 'polypeptide(L)'
;MGTALGLHEYDGKITDFSRASLDAERARLEKFDRVLARWPVKNLSAQAHHDLRLMQAAVRGELFKFDAMHSYTRNPMTYAGAFDVNIYIKRDFAPLEQRVGSVIAILRQAPKLLADARANLEPSLARPFVETAIEVANGSADFLGKDLVDALKNVKNAALMAEFKVVNQRAVTELRAFVKWLEQDKLPHAHSNYALGRKDYARMLRNDEFLTLSPERVLEIGLAELKREQAIFAETARLIDPSRKPIDVFKELQKDHPTEQGLIPDTKKNLEGIRQFILDRKIVSMPTDVRVRVEETPQFARATSFASMDTPGPFETKATEAYYYVTPPNATDTQAQKDEWLTAFNYYTTDVVSIHEAYPGHYLQFIHLNASPANRLQKILNSYAFVEGWAHYTEKMALDEGFGLNNYAAPTSADRLRAAKYRLAQSDEALLRLCRLCSSIGLHCQGWSVEQAMKFFEDNCYYEHKPAKQEAIRGTFDPGYLYYTLGKLQILKLRRDWQAQEGAAYSLQRFHDEMLRHGAPPVRLLREIMLKDRALWDEVF
;
A
#
# COMPACT_ATOMS: atom_id res chain seq x y z
N MET A 1 1.88 -1.87 -15.24
CA MET A 1 2.30 -3.07 -14.44
C MET A 1 3.58 -3.71 -14.98
N GLY A 2 3.68 -4.12 -16.25
CA GLY A 2 4.87 -4.81 -16.76
C GLY A 2 6.17 -4.05 -16.55
N THR A 3 6.23 -2.77 -16.93
CA THR A 3 7.39 -1.89 -16.71
C THR A 3 7.77 -1.81 -15.21
N ALA A 4 6.79 -1.70 -14.33
CA ALA A 4 7.05 -1.65 -12.88
C ALA A 4 7.62 -2.96 -12.32
N LEU A 5 7.34 -4.08 -12.96
CA LEU A 5 7.95 -5.38 -12.65
C LEU A 5 9.36 -5.54 -13.24
N GLY A 6 9.84 -4.60 -14.07
CA GLY A 6 11.10 -4.71 -14.82
C GLY A 6 10.98 -5.48 -16.14
N LEU A 7 9.76 -5.65 -16.66
CA LEU A 7 9.47 -6.31 -17.94
C LEU A 7 9.34 -5.25 -19.05
N HIS A 8 10.48 -4.80 -19.60
CA HIS A 8 10.55 -3.65 -20.52
C HIS A 8 9.98 -3.89 -21.91
N GLU A 9 9.61 -5.13 -22.26
CA GLU A 9 8.81 -5.43 -23.45
C GLU A 9 7.37 -4.84 -23.39
N TYR A 10 6.97 -4.35 -22.22
CA TYR A 10 5.68 -3.66 -21.98
C TYR A 10 5.79 -2.13 -21.94
N ASP A 11 6.98 -1.57 -22.13
CA ASP A 11 7.17 -0.12 -22.11
C ASP A 11 6.34 0.57 -23.20
N GLY A 12 5.74 1.69 -22.85
CA GLY A 12 4.87 2.46 -23.76
C GLY A 12 3.51 1.81 -24.05
N LYS A 13 3.19 0.66 -23.44
CA LYS A 13 1.88 0.00 -23.58
C LYS A 13 0.92 0.43 -22.49
N ILE A 14 -0.34 0.63 -22.86
CA ILE A 14 -1.45 0.93 -21.96
C ILE A 14 -2.60 -0.03 -22.24
N THR A 15 -3.44 -0.29 -21.25
CA THR A 15 -4.62 -1.15 -21.40
C THR A 15 -5.61 -0.55 -22.40
N ASP A 16 -6.12 -1.36 -23.31
CA ASP A 16 -7.25 -0.99 -24.18
C ASP A 16 -8.57 -1.21 -23.41
N PHE A 17 -9.22 -0.11 -23.06
CA PHE A 17 -10.50 -0.13 -22.35
C PHE A 17 -11.72 -0.13 -23.27
N SER A 18 -11.57 -0.36 -24.57
CA SER A 18 -12.74 -0.55 -25.43
C SER A 18 -13.59 -1.71 -24.95
N ARG A 19 -14.90 -1.60 -25.12
CA ARG A 19 -15.87 -2.64 -24.70
C ARG A 19 -15.48 -4.02 -25.26
N ALA A 20 -15.09 -4.07 -26.52
CA ALA A 20 -14.68 -5.31 -27.16
C ALA A 20 -13.43 -5.93 -26.49
N SER A 21 -12.45 -5.11 -26.11
CA SER A 21 -11.24 -5.58 -25.39
C SER A 21 -11.58 -6.08 -24.00
N LEU A 22 -12.41 -5.37 -23.25
CA LEU A 22 -12.86 -5.77 -21.91
C LEU A 22 -13.68 -7.07 -21.95
N ASP A 23 -14.61 -7.22 -22.91
CA ASP A 23 -15.40 -8.44 -23.08
C ASP A 23 -14.52 -9.64 -23.49
N ALA A 24 -13.53 -9.43 -24.35
CA ALA A 24 -12.57 -10.45 -24.72
C ALA A 24 -11.67 -10.88 -23.55
N GLU A 25 -11.22 -9.92 -22.72
CA GLU A 25 -10.42 -10.21 -21.52
C GLU A 25 -11.24 -10.98 -20.48
N ARG A 26 -12.47 -10.58 -20.22
CA ARG A 26 -13.38 -11.34 -19.33
C ARG A 26 -13.56 -12.78 -19.81
N ALA A 27 -13.86 -12.96 -21.11
CA ALA A 27 -14.02 -14.31 -21.69
C ALA A 27 -12.75 -15.15 -21.58
N ARG A 28 -11.57 -14.52 -21.76
CA ARG A 28 -10.27 -15.14 -21.56
C ARG A 28 -10.06 -15.61 -20.13
N LEU A 29 -10.36 -14.77 -19.14
CA LEU A 29 -10.25 -15.09 -17.72
C LEU A 29 -11.21 -16.21 -17.32
N GLU A 30 -12.47 -16.19 -17.78
CA GLU A 30 -13.44 -17.26 -17.55
C GLU A 30 -12.98 -18.61 -18.14
N LYS A 31 -12.35 -18.58 -19.32
CA LYS A 31 -11.75 -19.78 -19.91
C LYS A 31 -10.61 -20.30 -19.04
N PHE A 32 -9.72 -19.42 -18.55
CA PHE A 32 -8.63 -19.81 -17.65
C PHE A 32 -9.15 -20.37 -16.35
N ASP A 33 -10.14 -19.76 -15.70
CA ASP A 33 -10.72 -20.29 -14.45
C ASP A 33 -11.26 -21.70 -14.64
N ARG A 34 -11.97 -21.95 -15.75
CA ARG A 34 -12.46 -23.31 -16.10
C ARG A 34 -11.33 -24.32 -16.30
N VAL A 35 -10.24 -23.93 -16.96
CA VAL A 35 -9.07 -24.79 -17.18
C VAL A 35 -8.39 -25.10 -15.84
N LEU A 36 -8.10 -24.08 -15.05
CA LEU A 36 -7.44 -24.24 -13.75
C LEU A 36 -8.30 -25.01 -12.75
N ALA A 37 -9.63 -24.85 -12.76
CA ALA A 37 -10.53 -25.60 -11.89
C ALA A 37 -10.59 -27.10 -12.20
N ARG A 38 -10.28 -27.51 -13.46
CA ARG A 38 -10.26 -28.91 -13.90
C ARG A 38 -8.87 -29.51 -13.91
N TRP A 39 -7.84 -28.76 -13.52
CA TRP A 39 -6.46 -29.24 -13.57
C TRP A 39 -6.30 -30.45 -12.65
N PRO A 40 -5.66 -31.56 -13.12
CA PRO A 40 -5.50 -32.76 -12.33
C PRO A 40 -4.51 -32.54 -11.19
N VAL A 41 -5.00 -32.53 -9.96
CA VAL A 41 -4.19 -32.22 -8.76
C VAL A 41 -3.48 -33.44 -8.17
N LYS A 42 -3.91 -34.66 -8.52
CA LYS A 42 -3.46 -35.92 -7.87
C LYS A 42 -1.95 -36.14 -7.88
N ASN A 43 -1.26 -35.66 -8.92
CA ASN A 43 0.18 -35.88 -9.13
C ASN A 43 1.00 -34.59 -9.02
N LEU A 44 0.43 -33.48 -8.51
CA LEU A 44 1.17 -32.24 -8.32
C LEU A 44 2.07 -32.37 -7.08
N SER A 45 3.28 -31.82 -7.18
CA SER A 45 4.08 -31.54 -5.99
C SER A 45 3.37 -30.50 -5.10
N ALA A 46 3.72 -30.42 -3.83
CA ALA A 46 3.17 -29.39 -2.94
C ALA A 46 3.35 -27.99 -3.53
N GLN A 47 4.53 -27.68 -4.07
CA GLN A 47 4.81 -26.39 -4.72
C GLN A 47 3.89 -26.14 -5.92
N ALA A 48 3.73 -27.11 -6.82
CA ALA A 48 2.85 -26.95 -8.00
C ALA A 48 1.37 -26.82 -7.60
N HIS A 49 0.96 -27.44 -6.50
CA HIS A 49 -0.39 -27.28 -5.95
C HIS A 49 -0.60 -25.85 -5.39
N HIS A 50 0.40 -25.30 -4.70
CA HIS A 50 0.35 -23.91 -4.25
C HIS A 50 0.31 -22.92 -5.42
N ASP A 51 1.15 -23.13 -6.43
CA ASP A 51 1.17 -22.30 -7.63
C ASP A 51 -0.17 -22.34 -8.38
N LEU A 52 -0.80 -23.50 -8.48
CA LEU A 52 -2.14 -23.64 -9.06
C LEU A 52 -3.19 -22.80 -8.30
N ARG A 53 -3.16 -22.86 -6.97
CA ARG A 53 -4.07 -22.07 -6.13
C ARG A 53 -3.84 -20.56 -6.26
N LEU A 54 -2.59 -20.13 -6.33
CA LEU A 54 -2.25 -18.71 -6.59
C LEU A 54 -2.75 -18.25 -7.95
N MET A 55 -2.59 -19.07 -9.00
CA MET A 55 -3.13 -18.75 -10.32
C MET A 55 -4.67 -18.66 -10.31
N GLN A 56 -5.35 -19.60 -9.64
CA GLN A 56 -6.80 -19.58 -9.48
C GLN A 56 -7.25 -18.32 -8.75
N ALA A 57 -6.58 -17.95 -7.66
CA ALA A 57 -6.86 -16.75 -6.88
C ALA A 57 -6.69 -15.49 -7.75
N ALA A 58 -5.59 -15.38 -8.49
CA ALA A 58 -5.31 -14.25 -9.37
C ALA A 58 -6.39 -14.10 -10.47
N VAL A 59 -6.74 -15.18 -11.15
CA VAL A 59 -7.78 -15.15 -12.20
C VAL A 59 -9.13 -14.77 -11.60
N ARG A 60 -9.50 -15.30 -10.44
CA ARG A 60 -10.76 -14.97 -9.76
C ARG A 60 -10.77 -13.56 -9.19
N GLY A 61 -9.63 -13.04 -8.74
CA GLY A 61 -9.46 -11.64 -8.35
C GLY A 61 -9.69 -10.70 -9.54
N GLU A 62 -9.16 -11.02 -10.73
CA GLU A 62 -9.43 -10.24 -11.94
C GLU A 62 -10.92 -10.34 -12.38
N LEU A 63 -11.53 -11.52 -12.35
CA LEU A 63 -12.97 -11.67 -12.60
C LEU A 63 -13.81 -10.91 -11.58
N PHE A 64 -13.39 -10.83 -10.33
CA PHE A 64 -14.07 -10.08 -9.28
C PHE A 64 -14.16 -8.57 -9.60
N LYS A 65 -13.15 -8.01 -10.26
CA LYS A 65 -13.17 -6.62 -10.74
C LYS A 65 -14.28 -6.38 -11.77
N PHE A 66 -14.59 -7.39 -12.61
CA PHE A 66 -15.70 -7.31 -13.56
C PHE A 66 -17.06 -7.53 -12.88
N ASP A 67 -17.18 -8.57 -12.05
CA ASP A 67 -18.46 -9.15 -11.64
C ASP A 67 -19.04 -8.56 -10.34
N ALA A 68 -18.16 -8.06 -9.43
CA ALA A 68 -18.57 -7.54 -8.13
C ALA A 68 -18.20 -6.07 -7.94
N MET A 69 -16.95 -5.71 -8.19
CA MET A 69 -16.53 -4.31 -8.09
C MET A 69 -17.04 -3.46 -9.25
N HIS A 70 -17.36 -4.08 -10.39
CA HIS A 70 -17.75 -3.37 -11.61
C HIS A 70 -16.76 -2.24 -11.96
N SER A 71 -15.44 -2.52 -11.80
CA SER A 71 -14.39 -1.52 -11.86
C SER A 71 -14.37 -0.72 -13.16
N TYR A 72 -14.78 -1.35 -14.26
CA TYR A 72 -14.77 -0.74 -15.58
C TYR A 72 -16.08 0.01 -15.92
N THR A 73 -17.16 -0.21 -15.17
CA THR A 73 -18.45 0.44 -15.44
C THR A 73 -18.91 1.37 -14.32
N ARG A 74 -18.38 1.22 -13.10
CA ARG A 74 -18.78 2.02 -11.93
C ARG A 74 -17.69 2.85 -11.31
N ASN A 75 -16.42 2.56 -11.64
CA ASN A 75 -15.30 3.27 -11.01
C ASN A 75 -14.56 4.18 -12.03
N PRO A 76 -14.85 5.49 -12.07
CA PRO A 76 -14.19 6.43 -12.97
C PRO A 76 -12.71 6.65 -12.66
N MET A 77 -12.23 6.33 -11.45
CA MET A 77 -10.80 6.39 -11.09
C MET A 77 -9.95 5.43 -11.93
N THR A 78 -10.54 4.29 -12.39
CA THR A 78 -9.89 3.33 -13.31
C THR A 78 -9.32 4.02 -14.55
N TYR A 79 -9.97 5.05 -15.03
CA TYR A 79 -9.59 5.81 -16.22
C TYR A 79 -8.80 7.07 -15.88
N ALA A 80 -9.17 7.77 -14.80
CA ALA A 80 -8.50 8.99 -14.35
C ALA A 80 -7.02 8.78 -14.02
N GLY A 81 -6.67 7.64 -13.42
CA GLY A 81 -5.30 7.27 -13.04
C GLY A 81 -4.52 6.49 -14.12
N ALA A 82 -5.10 6.24 -15.31
CA ALA A 82 -4.48 5.38 -16.32
C ALA A 82 -3.19 5.98 -16.94
N PHE A 83 -2.95 7.28 -16.80
CA PHE A 83 -1.81 7.99 -17.39
C PHE A 83 -0.66 8.21 -16.42
N ASP A 84 -0.50 7.35 -15.42
CA ASP A 84 0.68 7.37 -14.56
C ASP A 84 1.92 6.93 -15.35
N VAL A 85 2.78 7.90 -15.65
CA VAL A 85 4.05 7.73 -16.36
C VAL A 85 5.26 8.00 -15.47
N ASN A 86 5.08 8.08 -14.16
CA ASN A 86 6.12 8.40 -13.19
C ASN A 86 7.35 7.50 -13.30
N ILE A 87 7.17 6.20 -13.54
CA ILE A 87 8.27 5.25 -13.64
C ILE A 87 9.28 5.62 -14.73
N TYR A 88 8.82 6.26 -15.82
CA TYR A 88 9.68 6.65 -16.94
C TYR A 88 10.59 7.85 -16.64
N ILE A 89 10.30 8.61 -15.58
CA ILE A 89 11.13 9.73 -15.13
C ILE A 89 11.85 9.45 -13.81
N LYS A 90 11.35 8.53 -12.99
CA LYS A 90 11.96 8.15 -11.71
C LYS A 90 13.12 7.18 -11.85
N ARG A 91 13.09 6.27 -12.83
CA ARG A 91 14.03 5.16 -12.94
C ARG A 91 14.80 5.16 -14.24
N ASP A 92 16.12 4.97 -14.15
CA ASP A 92 17.07 5.03 -15.28
C ASP A 92 17.30 3.65 -15.93
N PHE A 93 16.22 2.90 -16.20
CA PHE A 93 16.31 1.58 -16.84
C PHE A 93 16.67 1.63 -18.36
N ALA A 94 16.54 2.79 -18.99
CA ALA A 94 16.90 3.02 -20.40
C ALA A 94 17.31 4.49 -20.58
N PRO A 95 17.95 4.87 -21.72
CA PRO A 95 18.22 6.26 -22.07
C PRO A 95 16.95 7.12 -21.98
N LEU A 96 17.05 8.35 -21.46
CA LEU A 96 15.90 9.22 -21.21
C LEU A 96 15.05 9.44 -22.48
N GLU A 97 15.67 9.61 -23.65
CA GLU A 97 14.95 9.77 -24.92
C GLU A 97 14.09 8.55 -25.29
N GLN A 98 14.58 7.34 -25.03
CA GLN A 98 13.79 6.11 -25.21
C GLN A 98 12.59 6.07 -24.27
N ARG A 99 12.80 6.43 -22.99
CA ARG A 99 11.73 6.51 -21.98
C ARG A 99 10.67 7.57 -22.35
N VAL A 100 11.09 8.72 -22.89
CA VAL A 100 10.18 9.74 -23.44
C VAL A 100 9.37 9.21 -24.61
N GLY A 101 9.95 8.39 -25.49
CA GLY A 101 9.21 7.72 -26.55
C GLY A 101 8.08 6.84 -26.00
N SER A 102 8.32 6.12 -24.90
CA SER A 102 7.30 5.32 -24.21
C SER A 102 6.22 6.20 -23.58
N VAL A 103 6.57 7.33 -22.97
CA VAL A 103 5.61 8.31 -22.45
C VAL A 103 4.70 8.83 -23.56
N ILE A 104 5.27 9.22 -24.69
CA ILE A 104 4.51 9.68 -25.88
C ILE A 104 3.53 8.60 -26.36
N ALA A 105 3.96 7.34 -26.41
CA ALA A 105 3.11 6.24 -26.85
C ALA A 105 1.89 6.04 -25.93
N ILE A 106 2.07 6.16 -24.61
CA ILE A 106 0.99 6.09 -23.61
C ILE A 106 0.05 7.29 -23.76
N LEU A 107 0.58 8.52 -23.73
CA LEU A 107 -0.23 9.74 -23.74
C LEU A 107 -1.01 9.93 -25.05
N ARG A 108 -0.50 9.39 -26.16
CA ARG A 108 -1.21 9.39 -27.46
C ARG A 108 -2.56 8.68 -27.39
N GLN A 109 -2.73 7.74 -26.45
CA GLN A 109 -3.99 7.00 -26.28
C GLN A 109 -5.04 7.77 -25.46
N ALA A 110 -4.72 8.93 -24.87
CA ALA A 110 -5.63 9.66 -23.99
C ALA A 110 -7.00 9.97 -24.62
N PRO A 111 -7.13 10.45 -25.87
CA PRO A 111 -8.43 10.72 -26.46
C PRO A 111 -9.32 9.48 -26.57
N LYS A 112 -8.73 8.36 -27.04
CA LYS A 112 -9.47 7.10 -27.18
C LYS A 112 -9.86 6.55 -25.80
N LEU A 113 -8.92 6.47 -24.89
CA LEU A 113 -9.15 5.91 -23.57
C LEU A 113 -10.24 6.66 -22.80
N LEU A 114 -10.22 7.99 -22.83
CA LEU A 114 -11.25 8.81 -22.15
C LEU A 114 -12.60 8.83 -22.90
N ALA A 115 -12.62 8.56 -24.20
CA ALA A 115 -13.86 8.27 -24.95
C ALA A 115 -14.44 6.90 -24.52
N ASP A 116 -13.60 5.87 -24.42
CA ASP A 116 -14.01 4.54 -23.91
C ASP A 116 -14.54 4.65 -22.48
N ALA A 117 -13.92 5.46 -21.62
CA ALA A 117 -14.41 5.72 -20.26
C ALA A 117 -15.84 6.26 -20.25
N ARG A 118 -16.15 7.27 -21.09
CA ARG A 118 -17.49 7.83 -21.20
C ARG A 118 -18.52 6.82 -21.72
N ALA A 119 -18.11 5.93 -22.60
CA ALA A 119 -18.95 4.89 -23.17
C ALA A 119 -19.21 3.72 -22.19
N ASN A 120 -18.24 3.40 -21.34
CA ASN A 120 -18.32 2.27 -20.41
C ASN A 120 -19.02 2.61 -19.09
N LEU A 121 -18.84 3.84 -18.58
CA LEU A 121 -19.34 4.23 -17.26
C LEU A 121 -20.88 4.36 -17.24
N GLU A 122 -21.49 3.77 -16.21
CA GLU A 122 -22.92 3.81 -15.96
C GLU A 122 -23.45 5.25 -15.88
N PRO A 123 -24.74 5.49 -16.18
CA PRO A 123 -25.32 6.83 -16.14
C PRO A 123 -25.19 7.51 -14.77
N SER A 124 -25.35 6.76 -13.69
CA SER A 124 -25.21 7.23 -12.29
C SER A 124 -24.14 6.41 -11.57
N LEU A 125 -23.30 7.09 -10.81
CA LEU A 125 -22.12 6.51 -10.13
C LEU A 125 -22.14 6.86 -8.64
N ALA A 126 -21.37 6.11 -7.84
CA ALA A 126 -21.21 6.43 -6.42
C ALA A 126 -20.49 7.78 -6.25
N ARG A 127 -21.07 8.69 -5.45
CA ARG A 127 -20.53 10.05 -5.22
C ARG A 127 -19.06 10.06 -4.80
N PRO A 128 -18.62 9.24 -3.81
CA PRO A 128 -17.21 9.21 -3.42
C PRO A 128 -16.27 8.84 -4.59
N PHE A 129 -16.73 7.95 -5.48
CA PHE A 129 -15.95 7.54 -6.66
C PHE A 129 -15.81 8.67 -7.68
N VAL A 130 -16.88 9.43 -7.88
CA VAL A 130 -16.88 10.58 -8.82
C VAL A 130 -16.00 11.70 -8.28
N GLU A 131 -16.16 12.07 -7.00
CA GLU A 131 -15.39 13.11 -6.35
C GLU A 131 -13.88 12.79 -6.37
N THR A 132 -13.52 11.57 -5.99
CA THR A 132 -12.11 11.12 -6.03
C THR A 132 -11.57 11.06 -7.46
N ALA A 133 -12.38 10.63 -8.44
CA ALA A 133 -11.92 10.61 -9.84
C ALA A 133 -11.67 12.02 -10.40
N ILE A 134 -12.46 13.03 -9.99
CA ILE A 134 -12.23 14.42 -10.31
C ILE A 134 -10.88 14.91 -9.75
N GLU A 135 -10.59 14.59 -8.49
CA GLU A 135 -9.31 14.93 -7.85
C GLU A 135 -8.13 14.24 -8.56
N VAL A 136 -8.24 12.93 -8.81
CA VAL A 136 -7.19 12.15 -9.50
C VAL A 136 -6.96 12.67 -10.92
N ALA A 137 -8.02 12.94 -11.69
CA ALA A 137 -7.87 13.44 -13.07
C ALA A 137 -7.28 14.85 -13.11
N ASN A 138 -7.66 15.72 -12.14
CA ASN A 138 -7.05 17.04 -12.00
C ASN A 138 -5.57 16.93 -11.63
N GLY A 139 -5.22 16.11 -10.66
CA GLY A 139 -3.83 15.85 -10.28
C GLY A 139 -3.00 15.31 -11.45
N SER A 140 -3.55 14.35 -12.21
CA SER A 140 -2.90 13.82 -13.42
C SER A 140 -2.68 14.91 -14.49
N ALA A 141 -3.68 15.77 -14.73
CA ALA A 141 -3.55 16.87 -15.68
C ALA A 141 -2.50 17.92 -15.24
N ASP A 142 -2.45 18.23 -13.94
CA ASP A 142 -1.43 19.14 -13.38
C ASP A 142 -0.02 18.56 -13.48
N PHE A 143 0.15 17.29 -13.11
CA PHE A 143 1.40 16.58 -13.26
C PHE A 143 1.89 16.59 -14.72
N LEU A 144 1.05 16.18 -15.65
CA LEU A 144 1.39 16.17 -17.08
C LEU A 144 1.71 17.57 -17.60
N GLY A 145 0.95 18.58 -17.17
CA GLY A 145 1.08 19.95 -17.67
C GLY A 145 2.26 20.73 -17.09
N LYS A 146 2.78 20.34 -15.92
CA LYS A 146 3.84 21.06 -15.20
C LYS A 146 5.03 20.17 -14.90
N ASP A 147 4.86 19.23 -13.99
CA ASP A 147 5.98 18.49 -13.39
C ASP A 147 6.68 17.56 -14.37
N LEU A 148 5.91 16.87 -15.24
CA LEU A 148 6.48 16.05 -16.31
C LEU A 148 7.25 16.89 -17.32
N VAL A 149 6.74 18.08 -17.68
CA VAL A 149 7.44 19.01 -18.59
C VAL A 149 8.77 19.47 -17.98
N ASP A 150 8.76 19.82 -16.71
CA ASP A 150 9.97 20.20 -15.98
C ASP A 150 10.99 19.06 -15.87
N ALA A 151 10.54 17.85 -15.57
CA ALA A 151 11.40 16.66 -15.49
C ALA A 151 12.11 16.37 -16.84
N LEU A 152 11.47 16.69 -17.95
CA LEU A 152 11.99 16.41 -19.30
C LEU A 152 12.73 17.60 -19.96
N LYS A 153 12.85 18.76 -19.30
CA LYS A 153 13.46 19.98 -19.87
C LYS A 153 14.91 19.83 -20.40
N ASN A 154 15.63 18.83 -19.89
CA ASN A 154 17.02 18.56 -20.25
C ASN A 154 17.19 17.63 -21.45
N VAL A 155 16.11 17.08 -22.02
CA VAL A 155 16.14 16.25 -23.23
C VAL A 155 16.55 17.09 -24.42
N LYS A 156 17.61 16.65 -25.14
CA LYS A 156 18.23 17.43 -26.22
C LYS A 156 17.58 17.20 -27.58
N ASN A 157 16.87 16.14 -27.78
CA ASN A 157 16.22 15.78 -29.04
C ASN A 157 15.02 16.69 -29.31
N ALA A 158 15.23 17.75 -30.09
CA ALA A 158 14.22 18.76 -30.38
C ALA A 158 12.98 18.20 -31.08
N ALA A 159 13.15 17.24 -32.00
CA ALA A 159 12.03 16.61 -32.71
C ALA A 159 11.15 15.78 -31.77
N LEU A 160 11.77 14.98 -30.91
CA LEU A 160 11.08 14.20 -29.88
C LEU A 160 10.32 15.09 -28.90
N MET A 161 10.93 16.20 -28.47
CA MET A 161 10.29 17.15 -27.56
C MET A 161 9.16 17.96 -28.20
N ALA A 162 9.26 18.25 -29.50
CA ALA A 162 8.14 18.85 -30.24
C ALA A 162 6.94 17.91 -30.30
N GLU A 163 7.16 16.63 -30.58
CA GLU A 163 6.13 15.60 -30.57
C GLU A 163 5.54 15.43 -29.15
N PHE A 164 6.39 15.30 -28.13
CA PHE A 164 5.96 15.23 -26.72
C PHE A 164 5.03 16.39 -26.38
N LYS A 165 5.41 17.63 -26.69
CA LYS A 165 4.61 18.82 -26.40
C LYS A 165 3.19 18.73 -26.95
N VAL A 166 3.05 18.31 -28.22
CA VAL A 166 1.74 18.19 -28.87
C VAL A 166 0.89 17.09 -28.23
N VAL A 167 1.48 15.92 -28.03
CA VAL A 167 0.77 14.75 -27.46
C VAL A 167 0.39 15.00 -26.00
N ASN A 168 1.32 15.54 -25.20
CA ASN A 168 1.10 15.88 -23.81
C ASN A 168 -0.01 16.93 -23.62
N GLN A 169 0.03 18.03 -24.39
CA GLN A 169 -1.00 19.06 -24.35
C GLN A 169 -2.38 18.48 -24.68
N ARG A 170 -2.46 17.57 -25.64
CA ARG A 170 -3.70 16.87 -25.96
C ARG A 170 -4.19 16.01 -24.80
N ALA A 171 -3.31 15.23 -24.15
CA ALA A 171 -3.66 14.42 -22.99
C ALA A 171 -4.19 15.28 -21.82
N VAL A 172 -3.54 16.39 -21.51
CA VAL A 172 -4.00 17.38 -20.50
C VAL A 172 -5.39 17.91 -20.86
N THR A 173 -5.61 18.29 -22.11
CA THR A 173 -6.91 18.80 -22.58
C THR A 173 -8.02 17.75 -22.41
N GLU A 174 -7.76 16.51 -22.76
CA GLU A 174 -8.73 15.40 -22.63
C GLU A 174 -9.03 15.08 -21.15
N LEU A 175 -8.03 15.10 -20.28
CA LEU A 175 -8.23 14.92 -18.83
C LEU A 175 -9.09 16.05 -18.25
N ARG A 176 -8.83 17.31 -18.59
CA ARG A 176 -9.67 18.45 -18.17
C ARG A 176 -11.09 18.35 -18.72
N ALA A 177 -11.27 17.89 -19.95
CA ALA A 177 -12.59 17.64 -20.52
C ALA A 177 -13.31 16.48 -19.81
N PHE A 178 -12.57 15.47 -19.35
CA PHE A 178 -13.13 14.35 -18.55
C PHE A 178 -13.56 14.84 -17.16
N VAL A 179 -12.77 15.68 -16.49
CA VAL A 179 -13.14 16.35 -15.22
C VAL A 179 -14.45 17.12 -15.40
N LYS A 180 -14.53 17.99 -16.39
CA LYS A 180 -15.72 18.79 -16.65
C LYS A 180 -16.95 17.92 -16.89
N TRP A 181 -16.80 16.80 -17.61
CA TRP A 181 -17.86 15.85 -17.83
C TRP A 181 -18.30 15.15 -16.52
N LEU A 182 -17.36 14.74 -15.66
CA LEU A 182 -17.68 14.17 -14.35
C LEU A 182 -18.45 15.16 -13.47
N GLU A 183 -18.03 16.42 -13.45
CA GLU A 183 -18.67 17.50 -12.66
C GLU A 183 -20.08 17.84 -13.16
N GLN A 184 -20.27 17.88 -14.47
CA GLN A 184 -21.53 18.36 -15.07
C GLN A 184 -22.55 17.26 -15.30
N ASP A 185 -22.11 16.04 -15.65
CA ASP A 185 -23.01 14.92 -16.01
C ASP A 185 -23.13 13.85 -14.93
N LYS A 186 -22.05 13.56 -14.17
CA LYS A 186 -22.05 12.46 -13.22
C LYS A 186 -22.32 12.90 -11.78
N LEU A 187 -21.66 13.94 -11.32
CA LEU A 187 -21.76 14.42 -9.95
C LEU A 187 -23.19 14.87 -9.56
N PRO A 188 -23.96 15.55 -10.41
CA PRO A 188 -25.35 15.93 -10.08
C PRO A 188 -26.29 14.74 -9.91
N HIS A 189 -25.98 13.61 -10.56
CA HIS A 189 -26.78 12.37 -10.53
C HIS A 189 -26.14 11.27 -9.67
N ALA A 190 -25.11 11.62 -8.88
CA ALA A 190 -24.40 10.63 -8.07
C ALA A 190 -25.23 10.13 -6.89
N HIS A 191 -25.03 8.84 -6.56
CA HIS A 191 -25.70 8.13 -5.46
C HIS A 191 -24.73 7.72 -4.35
N SER A 192 -25.25 7.12 -3.28
CA SER A 192 -24.44 6.61 -2.14
C SER A 192 -24.23 5.08 -2.15
N ASN A 193 -24.56 4.40 -3.25
CA ASN A 193 -24.44 2.94 -3.32
C ASN A 193 -23.04 2.54 -3.80
N TYR A 194 -22.10 2.32 -2.88
CA TYR A 194 -20.73 1.85 -3.09
C TYR A 194 -20.45 0.47 -2.47
N ALA A 195 -21.37 -0.05 -1.66
CA ALA A 195 -21.13 -1.26 -0.88
C ALA A 195 -21.07 -2.51 -1.77
N LEU A 196 -20.10 -3.39 -1.52
CA LEU A 196 -20.00 -4.71 -2.15
C LEU A 196 -21.13 -5.65 -1.69
N GLY A 197 -21.61 -5.47 -0.47
CA GLY A 197 -22.51 -6.40 0.18
C GLY A 197 -21.78 -7.63 0.76
N ARG A 198 -22.41 -8.22 1.77
CA ARG A 198 -21.86 -9.31 2.58
C ARG A 198 -21.36 -10.51 1.76
N LYS A 199 -22.12 -10.90 0.71
CA LYS A 199 -21.78 -12.06 -0.11
C LYS A 199 -20.48 -11.87 -0.89
N ASP A 200 -20.38 -10.73 -1.56
CA ASP A 200 -19.22 -10.43 -2.39
C ASP A 200 -18.00 -10.05 -1.54
N TYR A 201 -18.20 -9.41 -0.39
CA TYR A 201 -17.14 -9.17 0.57
C TYR A 201 -16.53 -10.49 1.10
N ALA A 202 -17.36 -11.47 1.47
CA ALA A 202 -16.88 -12.79 1.87
C ALA A 202 -16.19 -13.54 0.70
N ARG A 203 -16.62 -13.29 -0.55
CA ARG A 203 -15.94 -13.83 -1.74
C ARG A 203 -14.57 -13.19 -1.93
N MET A 204 -14.43 -11.89 -1.71
CA MET A 204 -13.15 -11.17 -1.71
C MET A 204 -12.16 -11.79 -0.72
N LEU A 205 -12.55 -11.94 0.54
CA LEU A 205 -11.70 -12.56 1.57
C LEU A 205 -11.20 -13.96 1.16
N ARG A 206 -12.08 -14.77 0.54
CA ARG A 206 -11.69 -16.11 0.07
C ARG A 206 -10.78 -16.09 -1.14
N ASN A 207 -11.04 -15.20 -2.09
CA ASN A 207 -10.26 -15.13 -3.32
C ASN A 207 -8.86 -14.57 -3.06
N ASP A 208 -8.77 -13.50 -2.27
CA ASP A 208 -7.52 -12.77 -2.08
C ASP A 208 -6.62 -13.47 -1.05
N GLU A 209 -7.20 -13.89 0.09
CA GLU A 209 -6.40 -14.35 1.24
C GLU A 209 -6.75 -15.77 1.71
N PHE A 210 -7.56 -16.52 0.96
CA PHE A 210 -8.04 -17.86 1.33
C PHE A 210 -8.75 -17.92 2.69
N LEU A 211 -9.35 -16.80 3.12
CA LEU A 211 -10.08 -16.70 4.38
C LEU A 211 -11.53 -17.15 4.23
N THR A 212 -11.94 -18.09 5.07
CA THR A 212 -13.31 -18.62 5.10
C THR A 212 -14.18 -18.00 6.20
N LEU A 213 -13.63 -17.09 7.00
CA LEU A 213 -14.35 -16.39 8.04
C LEU A 213 -15.43 -15.46 7.47
N SER A 214 -16.54 -15.34 8.20
CA SER A 214 -17.55 -14.36 7.83
C SER A 214 -17.06 -12.93 8.10
N PRO A 215 -17.54 -11.90 7.37
CA PRO A 215 -17.23 -10.51 7.65
C PRO A 215 -17.53 -10.11 9.10
N GLU A 216 -18.60 -10.63 9.68
CA GLU A 216 -18.98 -10.37 11.07
C GLU A 216 -17.90 -10.89 12.05
N ARG A 217 -17.39 -12.10 11.79
CA ARG A 217 -16.33 -12.67 12.63
C ARG A 217 -15.03 -11.87 12.52
N VAL A 218 -14.70 -11.39 11.32
CA VAL A 218 -13.55 -10.51 11.11
C VAL A 218 -13.73 -9.17 11.85
N LEU A 219 -14.95 -8.61 11.84
CA LEU A 219 -15.26 -7.40 12.59
C LEU A 219 -15.14 -7.60 14.11
N GLU A 220 -15.64 -8.72 14.65
CA GLU A 220 -15.47 -9.05 16.08
C GLU A 220 -14.00 -9.09 16.49
N ILE A 221 -13.15 -9.71 15.66
CA ILE A 221 -11.69 -9.72 15.87
C ILE A 221 -11.15 -8.29 15.85
N GLY A 222 -11.53 -7.50 14.84
CA GLY A 222 -11.09 -6.10 14.69
C GLY A 222 -11.48 -5.23 15.87
N LEU A 223 -12.71 -5.31 16.34
CA LEU A 223 -13.18 -4.55 17.50
C LEU A 223 -12.50 -4.97 18.80
N ALA A 224 -12.23 -6.27 18.98
CA ALA A 224 -11.49 -6.75 20.14
C ALA A 224 -10.04 -6.24 20.14
N GLU A 225 -9.38 -6.25 19.00
CA GLU A 225 -8.02 -5.70 18.85
C GLU A 225 -8.00 -4.17 19.01
N LEU A 226 -9.00 -3.47 18.45
CA LEU A 226 -9.14 -2.01 18.62
C LEU A 226 -9.21 -1.62 20.09
N LYS A 227 -10.06 -2.29 20.87
CA LYS A 227 -10.16 -2.05 22.31
C LYS A 227 -8.85 -2.33 23.04
N ARG A 228 -8.13 -3.38 22.63
CA ARG A 228 -6.82 -3.73 23.20
C ARG A 228 -5.77 -2.66 22.90
N GLU A 229 -5.72 -2.19 21.66
CA GLU A 229 -4.78 -1.16 21.25
C GLU A 229 -5.09 0.20 21.89
N GLN A 230 -6.37 0.56 22.04
CA GLN A 230 -6.77 1.77 22.79
C GLN A 230 -6.31 1.72 24.26
N ALA A 231 -6.34 0.54 24.88
CA ALA A 231 -5.80 0.36 26.22
C ALA A 231 -4.28 0.55 26.25
N ILE A 232 -3.55 -0.04 25.28
CA ILE A 232 -2.10 0.13 25.13
C ILE A 232 -1.74 1.61 24.94
N PHE A 233 -2.45 2.32 24.05
CA PHE A 233 -2.26 3.75 23.82
C PHE A 233 -2.42 4.55 25.12
N ALA A 234 -3.52 4.32 25.84
CA ALA A 234 -3.81 5.03 27.08
C ALA A 234 -2.80 4.70 28.20
N GLU A 235 -2.41 3.45 28.35
CA GLU A 235 -1.41 3.04 29.34
C GLU A 235 -0.03 3.60 29.02
N THR A 236 0.37 3.55 27.76
CA THR A 236 1.65 4.09 27.29
C THR A 236 1.73 5.61 27.48
N ALA A 237 0.66 6.33 27.16
CA ALA A 237 0.59 7.77 27.41
C ALA A 237 0.74 8.11 28.90
N ARG A 238 0.13 7.33 29.81
CA ARG A 238 0.29 7.52 31.28
C ARG A 238 1.72 7.27 31.76
N LEU A 239 2.47 6.38 31.11
CA LEU A 239 3.90 6.18 31.42
C LEU A 239 4.74 7.41 31.05
N ILE A 240 4.32 8.18 30.05
CA ILE A 240 5.02 9.40 29.59
C ILE A 240 4.60 10.59 30.46
N ASP A 241 3.29 10.82 30.61
CA ASP A 241 2.73 11.89 31.45
C ASP A 241 1.37 11.48 32.02
N PRO A 242 1.31 11.07 33.31
CA PRO A 242 0.07 10.62 33.93
C PRO A 242 -0.94 11.76 34.23
N SER A 243 -0.53 13.02 34.11
CA SER A 243 -1.36 14.19 34.42
C SER A 243 -2.23 14.64 33.22
N ARG A 244 -1.95 14.15 32.00
CA ARG A 244 -2.63 14.58 30.77
C ARG A 244 -3.51 13.46 30.18
N LYS A 245 -4.46 13.88 29.32
CA LYS A 245 -5.21 12.92 28.49
C LYS A 245 -4.27 12.25 27.49
N PRO A 246 -4.49 10.97 27.15
CA PRO A 246 -3.62 10.24 26.22
C PRO A 246 -3.35 10.96 24.90
N ILE A 247 -4.38 11.53 24.28
CA ILE A 247 -4.24 12.26 23.02
C ILE A 247 -3.42 13.55 23.17
N ASP A 248 -3.52 14.22 24.31
CA ASP A 248 -2.75 15.45 24.57
C ASP A 248 -1.26 15.12 24.77
N VAL A 249 -0.95 13.94 25.34
CA VAL A 249 0.43 13.43 25.42
C VAL A 249 0.99 13.16 24.03
N PHE A 250 0.19 12.56 23.14
CA PHE A 250 0.61 12.31 21.76
C PHE A 250 0.81 13.62 20.99
N LYS A 251 -0.10 14.58 21.11
CA LYS A 251 0.06 15.91 20.50
C LYS A 251 1.32 16.67 20.99
N GLU A 252 1.69 16.48 22.26
CA GLU A 252 2.95 17.04 22.78
C GLU A 252 4.18 16.33 22.19
N LEU A 253 4.11 15.01 22.04
CA LEU A 253 5.16 14.23 21.39
C LEU A 253 5.39 14.66 19.94
N GLN A 254 4.34 15.03 19.20
CA GLN A 254 4.44 15.48 17.81
C GLN A 254 5.25 16.78 17.65
N LYS A 255 5.45 17.56 18.71
CA LYS A 255 6.30 18.76 18.67
C LYS A 255 7.81 18.46 18.63
N ASP A 256 8.20 17.22 18.91
CA ASP A 256 9.59 16.76 18.82
C ASP A 256 9.89 16.30 17.37
N HIS A 257 10.05 17.28 16.47
CA HIS A 257 10.21 17.07 15.04
C HIS A 257 11.47 17.77 14.50
N PRO A 258 12.01 17.32 13.36
CA PRO A 258 13.14 17.98 12.70
C PRO A 258 12.75 19.39 12.18
N THR A 259 13.76 20.19 11.92
CA THR A 259 13.57 21.39 11.08
C THR A 259 13.33 21.01 9.63
N GLU A 260 12.85 21.95 8.79
CA GLU A 260 12.70 21.72 7.35
C GLU A 260 14.02 21.23 6.71
N GLN A 261 15.15 21.84 7.06
CA GLN A 261 16.48 21.45 6.56
C GLN A 261 16.99 20.13 7.19
N GLY A 262 16.52 19.81 8.38
CA GLY A 262 16.90 18.58 9.10
C GLY A 262 16.13 17.34 8.64
N LEU A 263 14.95 17.51 8.02
CA LEU A 263 14.05 16.40 7.71
C LEU A 263 14.73 15.24 6.97
N ILE A 264 15.37 15.49 5.86
CA ILE A 264 16.04 14.45 5.06
C ILE A 264 17.32 13.92 5.73
N PRO A 265 18.26 14.77 6.21
CA PRO A 265 19.45 14.29 6.92
C PRO A 265 19.14 13.45 8.16
N ASP A 266 18.17 13.88 8.97
CA ASP A 266 17.79 13.16 10.19
C ASP A 266 17.12 11.82 9.85
N THR A 267 16.20 11.81 8.88
CA THR A 267 15.58 10.56 8.40
C THR A 267 16.62 9.58 7.88
N LYS A 268 17.61 10.05 7.11
CA LYS A 268 18.71 9.22 6.61
C LYS A 268 19.55 8.63 7.74
N LYS A 269 19.89 9.44 8.74
CA LYS A 269 20.66 9.01 9.92
C LYS A 269 19.86 7.98 10.74
N ASN A 270 18.60 8.25 10.98
CA ASN A 270 17.72 7.36 11.75
C ASN A 270 17.51 6.03 11.03
N LEU A 271 17.31 6.06 9.72
CA LEU A 271 17.17 4.85 8.90
C LEU A 271 18.40 3.94 8.97
N GLU A 272 19.62 4.50 8.96
CA GLU A 272 20.83 3.70 9.14
C GLU A 272 20.91 3.12 10.57
N GLY A 273 20.48 3.87 11.59
CA GLY A 273 20.33 3.37 12.96
C GLY A 273 19.34 2.21 13.07
N ILE A 274 18.21 2.30 12.40
CA ILE A 274 17.21 1.21 12.33
C ILE A 274 17.84 -0.02 11.66
N ARG A 275 18.51 0.16 10.53
CA ARG A 275 19.20 -0.94 9.83
C ARG A 275 20.24 -1.62 10.73
N GLN A 276 21.06 -0.86 11.45
CA GLN A 276 22.05 -1.42 12.35
C GLN A 276 21.39 -2.21 13.49
N PHE A 277 20.29 -1.70 14.06
CA PHE A 277 19.50 -2.42 15.05
C PHE A 277 19.00 -3.79 14.53
N ILE A 278 18.49 -3.85 13.29
CA ILE A 278 18.04 -5.11 12.69
C ILE A 278 19.17 -6.14 12.58
N LEU A 279 20.39 -5.68 12.22
CA LEU A 279 21.57 -6.53 12.12
C LEU A 279 22.06 -7.01 13.50
N ASP A 280 22.18 -6.11 14.47
CA ASP A 280 22.69 -6.41 15.82
C ASP A 280 21.77 -7.38 16.56
N ARG A 281 20.45 -7.22 16.36
CA ARG A 281 19.43 -8.07 16.97
C ARG A 281 19.15 -9.35 16.19
N LYS A 282 19.80 -9.55 15.03
CA LYS A 282 19.56 -10.70 14.14
C LYS A 282 18.08 -10.93 13.88
N ILE A 283 17.39 -9.86 13.49
CA ILE A 283 15.93 -9.89 13.28
C ILE A 283 15.59 -10.62 11.98
N VAL A 284 16.31 -10.30 10.91
CA VAL A 284 16.16 -10.89 9.57
C VAL A 284 17.47 -10.73 8.82
N SER A 285 17.78 -11.60 7.87
CA SER A 285 18.98 -11.49 7.04
C SER A 285 18.88 -10.33 6.04
N MET A 286 20.05 -9.82 5.61
CA MET A 286 20.14 -8.79 4.57
C MET A 286 20.61 -9.44 3.26
N PRO A 287 19.74 -9.58 2.24
CA PRO A 287 20.12 -10.23 0.97
C PRO A 287 21.10 -9.42 0.14
N THR A 288 21.26 -8.12 0.42
CA THR A 288 22.14 -7.21 -0.31
C THR A 288 22.67 -6.10 0.60
N ASP A 289 23.84 -5.55 0.26
CA ASP A 289 24.39 -4.36 0.89
C ASP A 289 23.91 -3.04 0.26
N VAL A 290 23.05 -3.10 -0.76
CA VAL A 290 22.45 -1.90 -1.36
C VAL A 290 21.63 -1.15 -0.30
N ARG A 291 21.91 0.15 -0.16
CA ARG A 291 21.23 1.04 0.79
C ARG A 291 20.03 1.69 0.14
N VAL A 292 18.96 1.84 0.90
CA VAL A 292 17.88 2.74 0.54
C VAL A 292 18.42 4.18 0.51
N ARG A 293 18.14 4.90 -0.56
CA ARG A 293 18.43 6.33 -0.66
C ARG A 293 17.24 7.11 -0.11
N VAL A 294 17.48 7.90 0.93
CA VAL A 294 16.46 8.83 1.45
C VAL A 294 16.59 10.13 0.68
N GLU A 295 15.52 10.51 0.02
CA GLU A 295 15.48 11.72 -0.80
C GLU A 295 14.15 12.47 -0.64
N GLU A 296 14.12 13.74 -1.00
CA GLU A 296 12.87 14.47 -1.08
C GLU A 296 11.94 13.84 -2.11
N THR A 297 10.65 13.76 -1.76
CA THR A 297 9.64 13.39 -2.75
C THR A 297 9.75 14.30 -3.97
N PRO A 298 9.87 13.76 -5.19
CA PRO A 298 9.88 14.56 -6.40
C PRO A 298 8.68 15.49 -6.46
N GLN A 299 8.86 16.70 -6.96
CA GLN A 299 7.83 17.76 -6.94
C GLN A 299 6.46 17.28 -7.44
N PHE A 300 6.46 16.50 -8.51
CA PHE A 300 5.24 15.96 -9.10
C PHE A 300 4.47 14.96 -8.22
N ALA A 301 5.10 14.36 -7.20
CA ALA A 301 4.46 13.40 -6.31
C ALA A 301 4.08 14.00 -4.95
N ARG A 302 4.52 15.24 -4.64
CA ARG A 302 4.32 15.86 -3.31
C ARG A 302 2.86 16.06 -2.93
N ALA A 303 1.99 16.30 -3.92
CA ALA A 303 0.57 16.52 -3.68
C ALA A 303 -0.17 15.25 -3.21
N THR A 304 0.38 14.06 -3.49
CA THR A 304 -0.29 12.78 -3.26
C THR A 304 0.49 11.82 -2.35
N SER A 305 1.72 12.18 -1.95
CA SER A 305 2.58 11.33 -1.14
C SER A 305 3.17 12.11 0.04
N PHE A 306 2.98 11.58 1.22
CA PHE A 306 3.61 12.06 2.46
C PHE A 306 5.01 11.46 2.62
N ALA A 307 5.08 10.13 2.54
CA ALA A 307 6.29 9.35 2.42
C ALA A 307 5.98 8.10 1.60
N SER A 308 6.96 7.55 0.90
CA SER A 308 6.76 6.35 0.09
C SER A 308 8.05 5.61 -0.20
N MET A 309 7.96 4.28 -0.29
CA MET A 309 9.03 3.41 -0.73
C MET A 309 8.93 3.13 -2.23
N ASP A 310 9.99 3.35 -2.97
CA ASP A 310 10.11 2.98 -4.38
C ASP A 310 11.21 1.92 -4.52
N THR A 311 10.79 0.66 -4.72
CA THR A 311 11.66 -0.51 -4.82
C THR A 311 11.67 -1.02 -6.27
N PRO A 312 12.82 -1.46 -6.82
CA PRO A 312 12.86 -2.06 -8.15
C PRO A 312 12.01 -3.32 -8.21
N GLY A 313 11.33 -3.51 -9.33
CA GLY A 313 10.55 -4.72 -9.58
C GLY A 313 11.42 -6.00 -9.62
N PRO A 314 10.82 -7.17 -9.44
CA PRO A 314 11.56 -8.43 -9.29
C PRO A 314 12.33 -8.89 -10.54
N PHE A 315 12.08 -8.27 -11.67
CA PHE A 315 12.77 -8.56 -12.94
C PHE A 315 13.58 -7.37 -13.46
N GLU A 316 13.67 -6.28 -12.65
CA GLU A 316 14.51 -5.13 -12.97
C GLU A 316 15.99 -5.48 -12.77
N THR A 317 16.81 -5.26 -13.80
CA THR A 317 18.24 -5.60 -13.81
C THR A 317 19.16 -4.40 -14.01
N LYS A 318 18.59 -3.23 -14.30
CA LYS A 318 19.37 -2.01 -14.61
C LYS A 318 19.20 -0.95 -13.53
N ALA A 319 17.96 -0.52 -13.28
CA ALA A 319 17.64 0.50 -12.28
C ALA A 319 17.33 -0.16 -10.94
N THR A 320 18.37 -0.67 -10.28
CA THR A 320 18.27 -1.48 -9.05
C THR A 320 18.29 -0.67 -7.77
N GLU A 321 18.38 0.67 -7.86
CA GLU A 321 18.31 1.56 -6.70
C GLU A 321 16.92 1.56 -6.08
N ALA A 322 16.88 1.76 -4.76
CA ALA A 322 15.64 1.93 -3.99
C ALA A 322 15.63 3.31 -3.32
N TYR A 323 14.46 3.94 -3.31
CA TYR A 323 14.29 5.29 -2.78
C TYR A 323 13.20 5.31 -1.71
N TYR A 324 13.53 5.86 -0.57
CA TYR A 324 12.58 6.26 0.45
C TYR A 324 12.37 7.77 0.29
N TYR A 325 11.25 8.13 -0.29
CA TYR A 325 10.88 9.51 -0.52
C TYR A 325 10.16 10.08 0.69
N VAL A 326 10.56 11.27 1.11
CA VAL A 326 9.96 12.03 2.22
C VAL A 326 9.57 13.40 1.70
N THR A 327 8.35 13.84 1.97
CA THR A 327 7.82 15.09 1.42
C THR A 327 8.09 16.25 2.36
N PRO A 328 8.94 17.22 1.99
CA PRO A 328 9.13 18.43 2.79
C PRO A 328 7.90 19.34 2.72
N PRO A 329 7.74 20.30 3.65
CA PRO A 329 6.71 21.33 3.54
C PRO A 329 6.89 22.15 2.25
N ASN A 330 5.82 22.78 1.76
CA ASN A 330 5.91 23.59 0.56
C ASN A 330 6.75 24.86 0.81
N ALA A 331 7.52 25.27 -0.18
CA ALA A 331 8.35 26.47 -0.09
C ALA A 331 7.52 27.75 0.13
N THR A 332 6.26 27.76 -0.34
CA THR A 332 5.32 28.89 -0.24
C THR A 332 4.52 28.90 1.06
N ASP A 333 4.62 27.85 1.90
CA ASP A 333 3.91 27.78 3.17
C ASP A 333 4.45 28.82 4.17
N THR A 334 3.57 29.35 5.01
CA THR A 334 3.98 30.17 6.18
C THR A 334 4.75 29.29 7.18
N GLN A 335 5.53 29.91 8.06
CA GLN A 335 6.28 29.17 9.08
C GLN A 335 5.35 28.27 9.92
N ALA A 336 4.19 28.79 10.34
CA ALA A 336 3.21 28.02 11.11
C ALA A 336 2.69 26.78 10.35
N GLN A 337 2.45 26.90 9.04
CA GLN A 337 2.05 25.77 8.20
C GLN A 337 3.19 24.76 8.02
N LYS A 338 4.43 25.23 7.88
CA LYS A 338 5.60 24.35 7.84
C LYS A 338 5.79 23.59 9.15
N ASP A 339 5.66 24.26 10.29
CA ASP A 339 5.76 23.64 11.61
C ASP A 339 4.62 22.62 11.80
N GLU A 340 3.39 22.96 11.41
CA GLU A 340 2.25 22.02 11.44
C GLU A 340 2.52 20.79 10.56
N TRP A 341 3.04 20.97 9.34
CA TRP A 341 3.43 19.86 8.47
C TRP A 341 4.48 18.96 9.12
N LEU A 342 5.50 19.55 9.74
CA LEU A 342 6.59 18.83 10.38
C LEU A 342 6.16 18.05 11.61
N THR A 343 5.06 18.40 12.30
CA THR A 343 4.53 17.62 13.42
C THR A 343 4.17 16.18 13.02
N ALA A 344 3.73 16.00 11.78
CA ALA A 344 3.46 14.67 11.23
C ALA A 344 4.76 13.86 10.99
N PHE A 345 5.89 14.55 10.84
CA PHE A 345 7.24 13.95 10.74
C PHE A 345 8.01 14.00 12.07
N ASN A 346 7.30 14.00 13.20
CA ASN A 346 8.00 13.88 14.49
C ASN A 346 8.87 12.61 14.49
N TYR A 347 9.99 12.67 15.23
CA TYR A 347 11.01 11.62 15.20
C TYR A 347 10.44 10.21 15.48
N TYR A 348 9.48 10.09 16.38
CA TYR A 348 8.94 8.79 16.80
C TYR A 348 8.05 8.17 15.72
N THR A 349 7.15 8.96 15.13
CA THR A 349 6.29 8.51 14.02
C THR A 349 7.13 8.25 12.77
N THR A 350 8.09 9.14 12.45
CA THR A 350 8.97 8.97 11.28
C THR A 350 9.79 7.68 11.36
N ASP A 351 10.31 7.33 12.53
CA ASP A 351 11.06 6.10 12.69
C ASP A 351 10.15 4.86 12.60
N VAL A 352 8.92 4.90 13.14
CA VAL A 352 7.94 3.82 12.99
C VAL A 352 7.54 3.65 11.51
N VAL A 353 7.31 4.74 10.79
CA VAL A 353 7.05 4.72 9.34
C VAL A 353 8.28 4.23 8.57
N SER A 354 9.50 4.61 8.98
CA SER A 354 10.74 4.12 8.36
C SER A 354 10.94 2.61 8.56
N ILE A 355 10.50 2.08 9.71
CA ILE A 355 10.45 0.62 9.95
C ILE A 355 9.46 -0.05 9.00
N HIS A 356 8.28 0.54 8.81
CA HIS A 356 7.25 0.05 7.89
C HIS A 356 7.72 0.10 6.43
N GLU A 357 8.25 1.23 5.99
CA GLU A 357 8.62 1.45 4.59
C GLU A 357 9.93 0.76 4.21
N ALA A 358 10.95 0.81 5.09
CA ALA A 358 12.28 0.37 4.71
C ALA A 358 12.77 -0.88 5.47
N TYR A 359 13.21 -0.74 6.72
CA TYR A 359 13.91 -1.79 7.49
C TYR A 359 13.19 -2.14 8.79
N PRO A 360 12.67 -3.37 8.94
CA PRO A 360 12.67 -4.47 7.98
C PRO A 360 11.40 -4.56 7.11
N GLY A 361 10.65 -3.47 6.93
CA GLY A 361 9.37 -3.41 6.22
C GLY A 361 9.44 -3.68 4.71
N HIS A 362 8.77 -2.84 3.92
CA HIS A 362 8.56 -3.06 2.49
C HIS A 362 9.85 -3.25 1.69
N TYR A 363 10.85 -2.37 1.86
CA TYR A 363 12.10 -2.50 1.13
C TYR A 363 12.75 -3.86 1.37
N LEU A 364 12.93 -4.23 2.63
CA LEU A 364 13.60 -5.48 2.96
C LEU A 364 12.81 -6.70 2.46
N GLN A 365 11.49 -6.68 2.59
CA GLN A 365 10.62 -7.72 2.06
C GLN A 365 10.77 -7.87 0.54
N PHE A 366 10.79 -6.76 -0.22
CA PHE A 366 10.92 -6.81 -1.67
C PHE A 366 12.32 -7.25 -2.14
N ILE A 367 13.39 -6.87 -1.45
CA ILE A 367 14.73 -7.39 -1.80
C ILE A 367 14.87 -8.88 -1.46
N HIS A 368 14.20 -9.38 -0.41
CA HIS A 368 14.08 -10.82 -0.17
C HIS A 368 13.33 -11.52 -1.30
N LEU A 369 12.18 -10.98 -1.73
CA LEU A 369 11.42 -11.48 -2.86
C LEU A 369 12.30 -11.55 -4.13
N ASN A 370 13.02 -10.48 -4.43
CA ASN A 370 13.88 -10.40 -5.62
C ASN A 370 15.02 -11.43 -5.58
N ALA A 371 15.66 -11.61 -4.42
CA ALA A 371 16.75 -12.56 -4.20
C ALA A 371 16.28 -14.01 -3.98
N SER A 372 15.00 -14.24 -3.68
CA SER A 372 14.47 -15.55 -3.33
C SER A 372 14.51 -16.55 -4.50
N PRO A 373 14.53 -17.88 -4.21
CA PRO A 373 14.39 -18.93 -5.21
C PRO A 373 12.96 -19.06 -5.74
N ALA A 374 12.05 -18.20 -5.30
CA ALA A 374 10.66 -18.17 -5.74
C ALA A 374 10.57 -18.12 -7.27
N ASN A 375 9.63 -18.84 -7.84
CA ASN A 375 9.43 -18.87 -9.27
C ASN A 375 8.78 -17.55 -9.76
N ARG A 376 8.71 -17.39 -11.09
CA ARG A 376 8.19 -16.16 -11.72
C ARG A 376 6.76 -15.82 -11.27
N LEU A 377 5.90 -16.82 -11.08
CA LEU A 377 4.54 -16.63 -10.61
C LEU A 377 4.49 -16.04 -9.20
N GLN A 378 5.27 -16.62 -8.29
CA GLN A 378 5.35 -16.18 -6.89
C GLN A 378 5.96 -14.77 -6.75
N LYS A 379 6.83 -14.37 -7.69
CA LYS A 379 7.40 -13.00 -7.74
C LYS A 379 6.41 -11.96 -8.28
N ILE A 380 5.39 -12.38 -9.03
CA ILE A 380 4.37 -11.48 -9.60
C ILE A 380 3.14 -11.36 -8.70
N LEU A 381 2.71 -12.47 -8.10
CA LEU A 381 1.46 -12.55 -7.35
C LEU A 381 1.73 -12.31 -5.86
N ASN A 382 1.48 -11.09 -5.43
CA ASN A 382 1.63 -10.67 -4.04
C ASN A 382 0.27 -10.54 -3.34
N SER A 383 0.15 -11.09 -2.13
CA SER A 383 -1.00 -10.87 -1.24
C SER A 383 -0.93 -9.49 -0.60
N TYR A 384 -2.04 -8.75 -0.61
CA TYR A 384 -2.15 -7.48 0.09
C TYR A 384 -1.94 -7.65 1.60
N ALA A 385 -2.56 -8.67 2.19
CA ALA A 385 -2.40 -8.98 3.62
C ALA A 385 -0.97 -9.39 3.97
N PHE A 386 -0.24 -10.04 3.05
CA PHE A 386 1.17 -10.34 3.30
C PHE A 386 2.01 -9.05 3.28
N VAL A 387 1.93 -8.25 2.22
CA VAL A 387 2.82 -7.09 2.00
C VAL A 387 2.59 -6.04 3.10
N GLU A 388 1.36 -5.61 3.28
CA GLU A 388 1.02 -4.60 4.29
C GLU A 388 1.03 -5.16 5.72
N GLY A 389 0.58 -6.41 5.86
CA GLY A 389 0.63 -7.10 7.14
C GLY A 389 2.04 -7.33 7.65
N TRP A 390 2.99 -7.63 6.77
CA TRP A 390 4.41 -7.70 7.10
C TRP A 390 4.92 -6.34 7.59
N ALA A 391 4.74 -5.29 6.81
CA ALA A 391 5.20 -3.95 7.17
C ALA A 391 4.60 -3.49 8.51
N HIS A 392 3.29 -3.67 8.71
CA HIS A 392 2.60 -3.34 9.95
C HIS A 392 3.01 -4.25 11.13
N TYR A 393 3.34 -5.51 10.88
CA TYR A 393 3.89 -6.42 11.88
C TYR A 393 5.27 -5.95 12.34
N THR A 394 6.12 -5.48 11.42
CA THR A 394 7.50 -5.06 11.74
C THR A 394 7.56 -3.85 12.65
N GLU A 395 6.61 -2.93 12.59
CA GLU A 395 6.50 -1.79 13.50
C GLU A 395 6.44 -2.26 14.96
N LYS A 396 5.47 -3.13 15.26
CA LYS A 396 5.31 -3.68 16.61
C LYS A 396 6.49 -4.57 17.00
N MET A 397 6.92 -5.43 16.09
CA MET A 397 7.99 -6.41 16.32
C MET A 397 9.30 -5.72 16.68
N ALA A 398 9.70 -4.65 15.98
CA ALA A 398 10.92 -3.93 16.27
C ALA A 398 10.93 -3.35 17.70
N LEU A 399 9.80 -2.81 18.14
CA LEU A 399 9.66 -2.30 19.50
C LEU A 399 9.67 -3.41 20.56
N ASP A 400 9.06 -4.55 20.27
CA ASP A 400 9.08 -5.72 21.14
C ASP A 400 10.50 -6.29 21.27
N GLU A 401 11.32 -6.18 20.23
CA GLU A 401 12.75 -6.58 20.24
C GLU A 401 13.68 -5.49 20.82
N GLY A 402 13.13 -4.37 21.31
CA GLY A 402 13.84 -3.35 22.07
C GLY A 402 14.32 -2.13 21.27
N PHE A 403 13.74 -1.88 20.09
CA PHE A 403 13.99 -0.62 19.40
C PHE A 403 13.60 0.57 20.30
N GLY A 404 14.42 1.61 20.32
CA GLY A 404 14.27 2.74 21.23
C GLY A 404 15.02 2.60 22.56
N LEU A 405 15.61 1.44 22.89
CA LEU A 405 16.49 1.24 24.05
C LEU A 405 17.96 1.32 23.64
N ASN A 406 18.75 2.16 24.28
CA ASN A 406 20.22 2.19 24.06
C ASN A 406 20.90 0.95 24.63
N ASN A 407 20.42 0.50 25.79
CA ASN A 407 20.89 -0.72 26.44
C ASN A 407 19.71 -1.63 26.74
N TYR A 408 19.50 -2.61 25.87
CA TYR A 408 18.41 -3.57 26.02
C TYR A 408 18.52 -4.43 27.29
N ALA A 409 19.73 -4.82 27.66
CA ALA A 409 19.95 -5.70 28.83
C ALA A 409 19.71 -4.99 30.17
N ALA A 410 19.98 -3.67 30.23
CA ALA A 410 19.83 -2.88 31.43
C ALA A 410 19.34 -1.45 31.08
N PRO A 411 18.06 -1.30 30.68
CA PRO A 411 17.54 -0.01 30.23
C PRO A 411 17.43 0.98 31.37
N THR A 412 17.90 2.20 31.13
CA THR A 412 17.74 3.35 32.06
C THR A 412 16.30 3.86 32.08
N SER A 413 15.97 4.76 33.00
CA SER A 413 14.66 5.45 32.98
C SER A 413 14.45 6.27 31.71
N ALA A 414 15.51 6.91 31.20
CA ALA A 414 15.48 7.65 29.93
C ALA A 414 15.23 6.73 28.73
N ASP A 415 15.82 5.53 28.72
CA ASP A 415 15.56 4.53 27.67
C ASP A 415 14.11 4.06 27.70
N ARG A 416 13.56 3.79 28.90
CA ARG A 416 12.17 3.38 29.03
C ARG A 416 11.19 4.48 28.58
N LEU A 417 11.48 5.73 28.92
CA LEU A 417 10.67 6.87 28.47
C LEU A 417 10.71 7.01 26.95
N ARG A 418 11.91 6.88 26.33
CA ARG A 418 12.05 6.93 24.87
C ARG A 418 11.31 5.78 24.20
N ALA A 419 11.44 4.54 24.69
CA ALA A 419 10.70 3.38 24.18
C ALA A 419 9.17 3.56 24.33
N ALA A 420 8.69 4.18 25.42
CA ALA A 420 7.28 4.51 25.59
C ALA A 420 6.81 5.52 24.54
N LYS A 421 7.62 6.52 24.19
CA LYS A 421 7.29 7.49 23.12
C LYS A 421 7.16 6.81 21.75
N TYR A 422 8.09 5.90 21.40
CA TYR A 422 7.98 5.08 20.20
C TYR A 422 6.74 4.17 20.22
N ARG A 423 6.44 3.55 21.37
CA ARG A 423 5.25 2.71 21.49
C ARG A 423 3.96 3.52 21.34
N LEU A 424 3.91 4.75 21.82
CA LEU A 424 2.76 5.63 21.66
C LEU A 424 2.53 5.97 20.18
N ALA A 425 3.60 6.31 19.43
CA ALA A 425 3.54 6.58 18.01
C ALA A 425 3.12 5.33 17.19
N GLN A 426 3.68 4.16 17.53
CA GLN A 426 3.30 2.90 16.86
C GLN A 426 1.85 2.51 17.16
N SER A 427 1.36 2.78 18.38
CA SER A 427 -0.03 2.51 18.76
C SER A 427 -1.01 3.41 18.00
N ASP A 428 -0.67 4.69 17.75
CA ASP A 428 -1.44 5.59 16.90
C ASP A 428 -1.59 5.03 15.48
N GLU A 429 -0.49 4.60 14.88
CA GLU A 429 -0.47 3.95 13.56
C GLU A 429 -1.30 2.64 13.54
N ALA A 430 -1.30 1.88 14.63
CA ALA A 430 -2.09 0.66 14.75
C ALA A 430 -3.58 0.96 14.89
N LEU A 431 -3.97 2.00 15.64
CA LEU A 431 -5.36 2.44 15.80
C LEU A 431 -5.97 2.83 14.46
N LEU A 432 -5.24 3.58 13.61
CA LEU A 432 -5.68 3.91 12.26
C LEU A 432 -6.03 2.65 11.46
N ARG A 433 -5.12 1.67 11.42
CA ARG A 433 -5.30 0.45 10.63
C ARG A 433 -6.39 -0.46 11.17
N LEU A 434 -6.64 -0.42 12.48
CA LEU A 434 -7.78 -1.09 13.12
C LEU A 434 -9.10 -0.41 12.76
N CYS A 435 -9.13 0.92 12.71
CA CYS A 435 -10.29 1.66 12.24
C CYS A 435 -10.58 1.38 10.75
N ARG A 436 -9.56 1.25 9.91
CA ARG A 436 -9.71 0.79 8.52
C ARG A 436 -10.38 -0.58 8.45
N LEU A 437 -9.95 -1.55 9.27
CA LEU A 437 -10.54 -2.89 9.30
C LEU A 437 -12.03 -2.84 9.64
N CYS A 438 -12.39 -2.14 10.72
CA CYS A 438 -13.77 -2.06 11.17
C CYS A 438 -14.65 -1.27 10.18
N SER A 439 -14.15 -0.14 9.67
CA SER A 439 -14.88 0.71 8.73
C SER A 439 -15.07 0.05 7.38
N SER A 440 -14.12 -0.77 6.88
CA SER A 440 -14.32 -1.54 5.66
C SER A 440 -15.56 -2.41 5.74
N ILE A 441 -15.70 -3.16 6.83
CA ILE A 441 -16.84 -4.04 7.04
C ILE A 441 -18.11 -3.22 7.29
N GLY A 442 -18.03 -2.13 8.05
CA GLY A 442 -19.14 -1.20 8.27
C GLY A 442 -19.71 -0.66 6.95
N LEU A 443 -18.86 -0.12 6.08
CA LEU A 443 -19.22 0.45 4.79
C LEU A 443 -19.77 -0.60 3.81
N HIS A 444 -19.16 -1.77 3.73
CA HIS A 444 -19.48 -2.74 2.69
C HIS A 444 -20.48 -3.82 3.12
N CYS A 445 -20.66 -4.07 4.43
CA CYS A 445 -21.52 -5.15 4.92
C CYS A 445 -22.61 -4.70 5.88
N GLN A 446 -22.48 -3.53 6.53
CA GLN A 446 -23.42 -3.06 7.56
C GLN A 446 -24.18 -1.78 7.15
N GLY A 447 -23.97 -1.29 5.93
CA GLY A 447 -24.67 -0.12 5.40
C GLY A 447 -24.27 1.22 6.03
N TRP A 448 -23.04 1.30 6.56
CA TRP A 448 -22.54 2.59 7.07
C TRP A 448 -22.44 3.62 5.95
N SER A 449 -22.82 4.85 6.28
CA SER A 449 -22.50 6.00 5.45
C SER A 449 -21.05 6.44 5.63
N VAL A 450 -20.55 7.29 4.71
CA VAL A 450 -19.23 7.93 4.84
C VAL A 450 -19.12 8.72 6.14
N GLU A 451 -20.19 9.41 6.55
CA GLU A 451 -20.24 10.19 7.79
C GLU A 451 -20.14 9.29 9.04
N GLN A 452 -20.78 8.12 9.01
CA GLN A 452 -20.67 7.14 10.10
C GLN A 452 -19.25 6.57 10.19
N ALA A 453 -18.64 6.23 9.06
CA ALA A 453 -17.27 5.78 9.02
C ALA A 453 -16.29 6.88 9.49
N MET A 454 -16.46 8.14 9.00
CA MET A 454 -15.68 9.29 9.45
C MET A 454 -15.75 9.46 10.97
N LYS A 455 -16.96 9.44 11.53
CA LYS A 455 -17.15 9.55 12.98
C LYS A 455 -16.47 8.39 13.71
N PHE A 456 -16.47 7.18 13.15
CA PHE A 456 -15.78 6.04 13.73
C PHE A 456 -14.26 6.26 13.81
N PHE A 457 -13.63 6.87 12.78
CA PHE A 457 -12.21 7.26 12.84
C PHE A 457 -11.96 8.36 13.90
N GLU A 458 -12.81 9.40 13.97
CA GLU A 458 -12.70 10.46 14.99
C GLU A 458 -12.77 9.88 16.40
N ASP A 459 -13.75 9.01 16.67
CA ASP A 459 -14.02 8.48 18.02
C ASP A 459 -13.00 7.42 18.46
N ASN A 460 -12.39 6.66 17.54
CA ASN A 460 -11.63 5.45 17.87
C ASN A 460 -10.14 5.50 17.58
N CYS A 461 -9.68 6.35 16.65
CA CYS A 461 -8.25 6.59 16.43
C CYS A 461 -7.87 8.06 16.53
N TYR A 462 -8.73 8.89 17.10
CA TYR A 462 -8.49 10.29 17.45
C TYR A 462 -8.16 11.19 16.24
N TYR A 463 -8.52 10.78 15.04
CA TYR A 463 -8.28 11.55 13.83
C TYR A 463 -9.12 12.83 13.82
N GLU A 464 -8.53 13.90 13.32
CA GLU A 464 -9.24 15.15 13.05
C GLU A 464 -10.17 14.98 11.85
N HIS A 465 -11.17 15.85 11.74
CA HIS A 465 -12.27 15.75 10.78
C HIS A 465 -11.81 15.50 9.32
N LYS A 466 -10.82 16.25 8.85
CA LYS A 466 -10.38 16.15 7.45
C LYS A 466 -9.72 14.81 7.13
N PRO A 467 -8.70 14.33 7.86
CA PRO A 467 -8.12 13.01 7.62
C PRO A 467 -9.11 11.87 7.89
N ALA A 468 -9.99 11.98 8.89
CA ALA A 468 -11.05 10.99 9.15
C ALA A 468 -12.00 10.86 7.93
N LYS A 469 -12.38 11.98 7.32
CA LYS A 469 -13.19 11.99 6.09
C LYS A 469 -12.46 11.35 4.91
N GLN A 470 -11.18 11.63 4.74
CA GLN A 470 -10.37 11.02 3.66
C GLN A 470 -10.29 9.50 3.80
N GLU A 471 -10.07 8.99 5.02
CA GLU A 471 -10.05 7.55 5.31
C GLU A 471 -11.41 6.89 5.07
N ALA A 472 -12.51 7.54 5.48
CA ALA A 472 -13.85 7.04 5.23
C ALA A 472 -14.19 6.98 3.73
N ILE A 473 -13.80 8.00 2.96
CA ILE A 473 -13.95 8.03 1.50
C ILE A 473 -13.13 6.91 0.87
N ARG A 474 -11.86 6.76 1.24
CA ARG A 474 -10.99 5.67 0.76
C ARG A 474 -11.65 4.32 0.98
N GLY A 475 -12.23 4.09 2.14
CA GLY A 475 -12.90 2.84 2.48
C GLY A 475 -14.03 2.45 1.51
N THR A 476 -14.65 3.40 0.81
CA THR A 476 -15.73 3.11 -0.14
C THR A 476 -15.26 2.40 -1.41
N PHE A 477 -14.00 2.61 -1.83
CA PHE A 477 -13.44 2.02 -3.05
C PHE A 477 -12.22 1.11 -2.81
N ASP A 478 -11.67 1.11 -1.61
CA ASP A 478 -10.61 0.20 -1.17
C ASP A 478 -11.10 -0.72 -0.02
N PRO A 479 -11.99 -1.68 -0.32
CA PRO A 479 -12.45 -2.62 0.70
C PRO A 479 -11.31 -3.47 1.28
N GLY A 480 -10.18 -3.57 0.55
CA GLY A 480 -8.99 -4.33 0.94
C GLY A 480 -8.13 -3.65 2.02
N TYR A 481 -8.38 -2.38 2.39
CA TYR A 481 -7.55 -1.73 3.41
C TYR A 481 -7.68 -2.34 4.83
N LEU A 482 -8.61 -3.30 5.03
CA LEU A 482 -8.62 -4.15 6.22
C LEU A 482 -7.38 -5.07 6.32
N TYR A 483 -6.74 -5.38 5.20
CA TYR A 483 -5.68 -6.38 5.13
C TYR A 483 -4.40 -5.99 5.87
N TYR A 484 -4.15 -4.71 6.14
CA TYR A 484 -3.07 -4.26 7.02
C TYR A 484 -3.08 -4.98 8.37
N THR A 485 -4.19 -4.88 9.07
CA THR A 485 -4.35 -5.49 10.40
C THR A 485 -4.51 -7.00 10.31
N LEU A 486 -5.30 -7.51 9.37
CA LEU A 486 -5.48 -8.96 9.23
C LEU A 486 -4.16 -9.66 8.95
N GLY A 487 -3.35 -9.14 8.04
CA GLY A 487 -2.05 -9.69 7.74
C GLY A 487 -1.10 -9.69 8.95
N LYS A 488 -1.03 -8.57 9.69
CA LYS A 488 -0.28 -8.50 10.96
C LYS A 488 -0.69 -9.57 11.94
N LEU A 489 -1.99 -9.74 12.16
CA LEU A 489 -2.52 -10.73 13.12
C LEU A 489 -2.21 -12.16 12.67
N GLN A 490 -2.34 -12.45 11.39
CA GLN A 490 -2.01 -13.75 10.81
C GLN A 490 -0.52 -14.07 10.92
N ILE A 491 0.36 -13.10 10.67
CA ILE A 491 1.82 -13.26 10.82
C ILE A 491 2.19 -13.49 12.29
N LEU A 492 1.59 -12.75 13.21
CA LEU A 492 1.78 -12.96 14.65
C LEU A 492 1.35 -14.37 15.08
N LYS A 493 0.23 -14.88 14.57
CA LYS A 493 -0.24 -16.25 14.86
C LYS A 493 0.69 -17.29 14.25
N LEU A 494 1.11 -17.11 12.98
CA LEU A 494 2.06 -18.00 12.32
C LEU A 494 3.40 -18.05 13.08
N ARG A 495 3.91 -16.91 13.54
CA ARG A 495 5.13 -16.82 14.35
C ARG A 495 5.01 -17.66 15.64
N ARG A 496 3.91 -17.52 16.37
CA ARG A 496 3.66 -18.30 17.60
C ARG A 496 3.62 -19.79 17.35
N ASP A 497 2.89 -20.22 16.33
CA ASP A 497 2.73 -21.64 16.00
C ASP A 497 4.05 -22.24 15.51
N TRP A 498 4.79 -21.51 14.67
CA TRP A 498 6.10 -21.95 14.20
C TRP A 498 7.14 -21.99 15.33
N GLN A 499 7.10 -21.04 16.26
CA GLN A 499 7.94 -21.04 17.46
C GLN A 499 7.65 -22.28 18.32
N ALA A 500 6.40 -22.62 18.53
CA ALA A 500 6.00 -23.81 19.27
C ALA A 500 6.48 -25.10 18.55
N GLN A 501 6.40 -25.15 17.21
CA GLN A 501 6.88 -26.27 16.40
C GLN A 501 8.40 -26.44 16.46
N GLU A 502 9.17 -25.37 16.38
CA GLU A 502 10.64 -25.42 16.30
C GLU A 502 11.32 -25.53 17.67
N GLY A 503 10.62 -25.17 18.75
CA GLY A 503 11.14 -25.26 20.11
C GLY A 503 12.50 -24.60 20.28
N ALA A 504 13.50 -25.33 20.74
CA ALA A 504 14.86 -24.82 20.97
C ALA A 504 15.59 -24.38 19.68
N ALA A 505 15.15 -24.83 18.51
CA ALA A 505 15.73 -24.44 17.23
C ALA A 505 15.16 -23.11 16.70
N TYR A 506 14.16 -22.54 17.38
CA TYR A 506 13.58 -21.26 16.99
C TYR A 506 14.59 -20.12 17.13
N SER A 507 14.61 -19.23 16.11
CA SER A 507 15.09 -17.87 16.26
C SER A 507 14.22 -16.95 15.40
N LEU A 508 14.15 -15.67 15.76
CA LEU A 508 13.36 -14.69 15.03
C LEU A 508 13.84 -14.57 13.58
N GLN A 509 15.15 -14.51 13.38
CA GLN A 509 15.77 -14.46 12.06
C GLN A 509 15.39 -15.66 11.19
N ARG A 510 15.47 -16.87 11.75
CA ARG A 510 15.08 -18.09 11.02
C ARG A 510 13.60 -18.07 10.62
N PHE A 511 12.74 -17.56 11.49
CA PHE A 511 11.31 -17.42 11.17
C PHE A 511 11.10 -16.45 10.00
N HIS A 512 11.69 -15.27 10.06
CA HIS A 512 11.54 -14.26 9.03
C HIS A 512 12.15 -14.70 7.70
N ASP A 513 13.37 -15.23 7.72
CA ASP A 513 14.05 -15.71 6.52
C ASP A 513 13.27 -16.84 5.85
N GLU A 514 12.72 -17.78 6.66
CA GLU A 514 11.88 -18.86 6.12
C GLU A 514 10.59 -18.31 5.50
N MET A 515 9.92 -17.38 6.17
CA MET A 515 8.69 -16.79 5.67
C MET A 515 8.90 -16.02 4.35
N LEU A 516 9.92 -15.18 4.28
CA LEU A 516 10.19 -14.29 3.14
C LEU A 516 10.72 -15.03 1.90
N ARG A 517 11.32 -16.21 2.05
CA ARG A 517 11.86 -16.98 0.91
C ARG A 517 10.79 -17.52 -0.04
N HIS A 518 9.53 -17.58 0.40
CA HIS A 518 8.41 -18.12 -0.37
C HIS A 518 7.67 -17.07 -1.22
N GLY A 519 8.23 -15.90 -1.36
CA GLY A 519 7.54 -14.78 -2.02
C GLY A 519 6.63 -14.03 -1.06
N ALA A 520 5.52 -13.52 -1.57
CA ALA A 520 4.51 -12.83 -0.77
C ALA A 520 3.10 -13.45 -0.96
N PRO A 521 2.93 -14.78 -0.77
CA PRO A 521 1.63 -15.41 -0.93
C PRO A 521 0.71 -15.08 0.26
N PRO A 522 -0.60 -15.34 0.16
CA PRO A 522 -1.50 -15.27 1.31
C PRO A 522 -0.96 -16.03 2.52
N VAL A 523 -1.04 -15.42 3.70
CA VAL A 523 -0.46 -16.01 4.94
C VAL A 523 -1.07 -17.38 5.25
N ARG A 524 -2.35 -17.59 4.90
CA ARG A 524 -2.99 -18.91 5.02
C ARG A 524 -2.23 -20.00 4.22
N LEU A 525 -1.67 -19.66 3.06
CA LEU A 525 -0.87 -20.58 2.26
C LEU A 525 0.50 -20.84 2.89
N LEU A 526 1.12 -19.80 3.49
CA LEU A 526 2.38 -19.97 4.24
C LEU A 526 2.23 -20.94 5.43
N ARG A 527 1.08 -20.97 6.09
CA ARG A 527 0.81 -21.93 7.16
C ARG A 527 0.89 -23.36 6.65
N GLU A 528 0.40 -23.64 5.46
CA GLU A 528 0.54 -24.97 4.83
C GLU A 528 1.98 -25.33 4.48
N ILE A 529 2.80 -24.33 4.14
CA ILE A 529 4.21 -24.52 3.78
C ILE A 529 5.08 -24.70 5.03
N MET A 530 4.86 -23.90 6.06
CA MET A 530 5.76 -23.79 7.22
C MET A 530 5.36 -24.68 8.39
N LEU A 531 4.08 -25.05 8.53
CA LEU A 531 3.58 -25.83 9.67
C LEU A 531 3.35 -27.29 9.28
N LYS A 532 3.92 -28.18 10.08
CA LYS A 532 3.82 -29.65 9.90
C LYS A 532 2.44 -30.17 10.31
N ASP A 533 1.86 -29.57 11.37
CA ASP A 533 0.53 -29.95 11.85
C ASP A 533 -0.57 -29.30 10.99
N ARG A 534 -1.30 -30.14 10.27
CA ARG A 534 -2.39 -29.73 9.39
C ARG A 534 -3.58 -29.11 10.14
N ALA A 535 -3.78 -29.47 11.42
CA ALA A 535 -4.86 -28.89 12.22
C ALA A 535 -4.69 -27.38 12.40
N LEU A 536 -3.45 -26.89 12.40
CA LEU A 536 -3.13 -25.47 12.55
C LEU A 536 -3.30 -24.64 11.26
N TRP A 537 -3.47 -25.27 10.09
CA TRP A 537 -3.47 -24.54 8.81
C TRP A 537 -4.60 -23.52 8.70
N ASP A 538 -5.79 -23.85 9.23
CA ASP A 538 -6.98 -22.98 9.20
C ASP A 538 -7.11 -22.07 10.43
N GLU A 539 -6.25 -22.23 11.44
CA GLU A 539 -6.21 -21.40 12.64
C GLU A 539 -5.41 -20.10 12.38
N VAL A 540 -5.95 -19.22 11.55
CA VAL A 540 -5.22 -18.04 11.08
C VAL A 540 -5.19 -16.87 12.07
N PHE A 541 -5.96 -16.91 13.19
CA PHE A 541 -6.04 -15.88 14.23
C PHE A 541 -5.95 -16.45 15.64
#